data_20314f04a4b005e60b3e70682fb3ec26
#
_entry.id   20314f04a4b005e60b3e70682fb3ec26
#
_cell.length_a   1.000
_cell.length_b   1.000
_cell.length_c   1.000
_cell.angle_alpha   90.00
_cell.angle_beta   90.00
_cell.angle_gamma   90.00
#
_symmetry.space_group_name_H-M   'P 1'
#
loop_
_entity.id
_entity.type
_entity.pdbx_description
1 polymer ?
#
loop_
_entity_poly.entity_id
_entity_poly.type
_entity_poly.pdbx_seq_one_letter_code
_entity_poly.pdbx_strand_id
1 'polypeptide(L)'
;MKMAITALVLAAVVITGAVVTPARAQSGYETEPVLNAKDLAVADLLKGPHFTVNPKVPVKGFIERFTIQSSYGTFKANGLRMLPIRVNEVEALAKLDDLSKTKEFAEAAGKAIARPVTSTVNMLAHPVDTITGFPDGVGRLFDRIKLGGERVYQAATAPGASGGERASEASKRVGMATINAMGFEKERRDLAKSLGVDPYTTNEVLSEKLTDAAWVAFSGRFLIQTTTSILVPYSMAMSAATITNSTVYDTPPGDLINNATMIFGSTGATDAQVQALVQNPQYSLTTLTELAMGIQRLQGVPGRDAVVIFAAAARTQDECRFVAGAINMLARYHEAVAPIAQVSAPGPILGRTAGGALVVPMPVDYVAWLERLGVAANRPDLQAPEKVAFISGRMTPRAQKEFTKRGWKISESFTTAAER
;
A
#
# COMPACT_ATOMS: atom_id res chain seq x y z
N MET A 1 49.21 2.20 88.31
CA MET A 1 50.10 2.24 87.12
C MET A 1 49.77 1.05 86.22
N LYS A 2 49.03 1.25 85.20
CA LYS A 2 48.93 0.52 83.92
C LYS A 2 47.72 1.09 83.13
N MET A 3 48.03 1.83 82.10
CA MET A 3 47.05 2.35 81.14
C MET A 3 46.48 1.24 80.29
N ALA A 4 45.17 1.17 80.12
CA ALA A 4 44.51 0.35 79.13
C ALA A 4 43.93 1.26 78.04
N ILE A 5 44.41 1.12 76.85
CA ILE A 5 43.98 1.84 75.65
C ILE A 5 42.77 1.11 75.08
N THR A 6 41.61 1.75 75.09
CA THR A 6 40.37 1.20 74.49
C THR A 6 40.30 1.66 73.03
N ALA A 7 40.47 0.70 72.11
CA ALA A 7 40.31 0.98 70.66
C ALA A 7 38.84 1.02 70.29
N LEU A 8 38.41 2.15 69.72
CA LEU A 8 37.08 2.37 69.21
C LEU A 8 37.01 1.81 67.76
N VAL A 9 36.26 0.72 67.51
CA VAL A 9 36.02 0.20 66.17
C VAL A 9 34.79 0.94 65.62
N LEU A 10 35.04 1.75 64.61
CA LEU A 10 33.96 2.42 63.85
C LEU A 10 33.44 1.45 62.78
N ALA A 11 32.27 0.86 62.98
CA ALA A 11 31.59 0.06 61.95
C ALA A 11 30.91 0.98 60.93
N ALA A 12 31.48 1.05 59.70
CA ALA A 12 30.85 1.72 58.59
C ALA A 12 29.71 0.82 58.05
N VAL A 13 28.48 1.25 58.27
CA VAL A 13 27.28 0.67 57.64
C VAL A 13 27.22 1.16 56.21
N VAL A 14 27.60 0.30 55.22
CA VAL A 14 27.36 0.55 53.81
C VAL A 14 25.89 0.28 53.52
N ILE A 15 25.11 1.33 53.41
CA ILE A 15 23.73 1.26 52.90
C ILE A 15 23.84 1.14 51.38
N THR A 16 23.78 -0.09 50.87
CA THR A 16 23.55 -0.34 49.45
C THR A 16 22.10 0.05 49.13
N GLY A 17 21.94 1.27 48.67
CA GLY A 17 20.68 1.73 48.10
C GLY A 17 20.36 0.91 46.88
N ALA A 18 19.47 -0.09 47.01
CA ALA A 18 18.82 -0.71 45.90
C ALA A 18 18.05 0.38 45.15
N VAL A 19 18.55 0.78 43.99
CA VAL A 19 17.79 1.61 43.04
C VAL A 19 16.62 0.75 42.60
N VAL A 20 15.48 0.91 43.25
CA VAL A 20 14.21 0.36 42.78
C VAL A 20 13.88 1.16 41.51
N THR A 21 14.33 0.66 40.36
CA THR A 21 13.77 1.11 39.09
C THR A 21 12.26 0.84 39.16
N PRO A 22 11.40 1.87 39.00
CA PRO A 22 9.96 1.63 38.99
C PRO A 22 9.72 0.62 37.86
N ALA A 23 9.19 -0.55 38.23
CA ALA A 23 8.66 -1.49 37.25
C ALA A 23 7.59 -0.69 36.49
N ARG A 24 7.94 -0.25 35.28
CA ARG A 24 6.93 0.28 34.36
C ARG A 24 5.86 -0.77 34.29
N ALA A 25 4.70 -0.47 34.85
CA ALA A 25 3.52 -1.30 34.65
C ALA A 25 3.46 -1.55 33.15
N GLN A 26 3.70 -2.82 32.72
CA GLN A 26 3.61 -3.17 31.31
C GLN A 26 2.19 -2.80 30.91
N SER A 27 2.07 -1.72 30.13
CA SER A 27 0.80 -1.33 29.55
C SER A 27 0.23 -2.60 28.91
N GLY A 28 -1.08 -2.87 29.12
CA GLY A 28 -1.73 -4.05 28.57
C GLY A 28 -1.57 -4.15 27.04
N TYR A 29 -0.79 -3.25 26.41
CA TYR A 29 -0.58 -3.10 24.99
C TYR A 29 0.91 -3.19 24.59
N GLU A 30 1.16 -3.54 23.33
CA GLU A 30 2.48 -3.56 22.72
C GLU A 30 2.78 -2.22 22.03
N THR A 31 4.03 -2.03 21.66
CA THR A 31 4.48 -0.96 20.75
C THR A 31 4.86 -1.57 19.41
N GLU A 32 4.73 -0.77 18.34
CA GLU A 32 5.17 -1.19 17.01
C GLU A 32 6.68 -1.40 16.98
N PRO A 33 7.16 -2.59 16.57
CA PRO A 33 8.58 -2.93 16.61
C PRO A 33 9.37 -2.35 15.45
N VAL A 34 10.69 -2.41 15.57
CA VAL A 34 11.62 -2.32 14.46
C VAL A 34 12.14 -3.72 14.18
N LEU A 35 11.86 -4.25 13.00
CA LEU A 35 12.24 -5.60 12.56
C LEU A 35 13.56 -5.55 11.78
N ASN A 36 14.14 -6.72 11.51
CA ASN A 36 15.32 -6.82 10.67
C ASN A 36 14.91 -7.30 9.26
N ALA A 37 15.34 -6.61 8.22
CA ALA A 37 14.98 -6.92 6.84
C ALA A 37 15.31 -8.38 6.44
N LYS A 38 16.43 -8.93 6.93
CA LYS A 38 16.84 -10.32 6.65
C LYS A 38 15.88 -11.38 7.20
N ASP A 39 15.06 -11.03 8.19
CA ASP A 39 14.08 -11.92 8.79
C ASP A 39 12.72 -11.84 8.06
N LEU A 40 12.61 -10.91 7.09
CA LEU A 40 11.38 -10.60 6.36
C LEU A 40 11.44 -10.99 4.88
N ALA A 41 12.61 -10.86 4.26
CA ALA A 41 12.78 -11.05 2.83
C ALA A 41 14.07 -11.81 2.49
N VAL A 42 14.07 -12.45 1.33
CA VAL A 42 15.24 -13.18 0.80
C VAL A 42 16.37 -12.22 0.40
N ALA A 43 17.60 -12.71 0.37
CA ALA A 43 18.81 -11.90 0.17
C ALA A 43 18.76 -11.06 -1.13
N ASP A 44 18.23 -11.63 -2.22
CA ASP A 44 18.15 -10.97 -3.54
C ASP A 44 17.20 -9.76 -3.56
N LEU A 45 16.24 -9.70 -2.61
CA LEU A 45 15.39 -8.52 -2.42
C LEU A 45 16.02 -7.48 -1.50
N LEU A 46 17.11 -7.81 -0.82
CA LEU A 46 17.76 -6.92 0.15
C LEU A 46 18.97 -6.19 -0.44
N LYS A 47 19.59 -6.77 -1.47
CA LYS A 47 20.76 -6.18 -2.12
C LYS A 47 20.89 -6.68 -3.56
N GLY A 48 21.04 -5.74 -4.48
CA GLY A 48 21.31 -5.96 -5.89
C GLY A 48 22.40 -5.03 -6.43
N PRO A 49 22.68 -5.07 -7.74
CA PRO A 49 23.69 -4.23 -8.37
C PRO A 49 23.43 -2.73 -8.18
N HIS A 50 22.16 -2.33 -8.15
CA HIS A 50 21.76 -0.92 -8.16
C HIS A 50 21.07 -0.48 -6.87
N PHE A 51 20.90 -1.38 -5.88
CA PHE A 51 20.20 -1.03 -4.64
C PHE A 51 20.71 -1.79 -3.41
N THR A 52 20.39 -1.24 -2.25
CA THR A 52 20.53 -1.91 -0.94
C THR A 52 19.36 -1.50 -0.06
N VAL A 53 18.73 -2.48 0.61
CA VAL A 53 17.64 -2.24 1.56
C VAL A 53 18.22 -1.98 2.95
N ASN A 54 17.70 -0.99 3.65
CA ASN A 54 18.11 -0.72 5.03
C ASN A 54 17.75 -1.92 5.92
N PRO A 55 18.69 -2.42 6.76
CA PRO A 55 18.43 -3.56 7.62
C PRO A 55 17.36 -3.32 8.70
N LYS A 56 17.10 -2.05 9.07
CA LYS A 56 16.06 -1.68 10.04
C LYS A 56 14.76 -1.39 9.34
N VAL A 57 13.72 -2.17 9.65
CA VAL A 57 12.37 -2.05 9.09
C VAL A 57 11.39 -1.71 10.21
N PRO A 58 11.07 -0.44 10.43
CA PRO A 58 10.06 -0.06 11.41
C PRO A 58 8.66 -0.50 10.93
N VAL A 59 7.87 -1.02 11.86
CA VAL A 59 6.45 -1.24 11.64
C VAL A 59 5.69 0.04 12.01
N LYS A 60 4.85 0.53 11.12
CA LYS A 60 4.00 1.70 11.32
C LYS A 60 2.60 1.47 10.75
N GLY A 61 1.57 1.56 11.62
CA GLY A 61 0.19 1.29 11.20
C GLY A 61 0.00 -0.14 10.73
N PHE A 62 0.69 -1.13 11.35
CA PHE A 62 0.73 -2.54 10.99
C PHE A 62 1.43 -2.85 9.65
N ILE A 63 2.05 -1.86 9.02
CA ILE A 63 2.75 -1.98 7.74
C ILE A 63 4.26 -1.90 7.98
N GLU A 64 5.02 -2.82 7.43
CA GLU A 64 6.47 -2.84 7.40
C GLU A 64 7.00 -1.75 6.45
N ARG A 65 7.94 -0.89 6.93
CA ARG A 65 8.43 0.27 6.18
C ARG A 65 9.86 0.03 5.72
N PHE A 66 10.02 -0.45 4.50
CA PHE A 66 11.33 -0.64 3.90
C PHE A 66 11.85 0.67 3.31
N THR A 67 13.18 0.87 3.44
CA THR A 67 13.89 1.96 2.77
C THR A 67 14.95 1.36 1.86
N ILE A 68 14.90 1.70 0.59
CA ILE A 68 15.77 1.19 -0.47
C ILE A 68 16.68 2.35 -0.90
N GLN A 69 17.99 2.18 -0.72
CA GLN A 69 19.01 3.10 -1.22
C GLN A 69 19.45 2.62 -2.61
N SER A 70 19.47 3.53 -3.57
CA SER A 70 19.90 3.20 -4.94
C SER A 70 20.67 4.35 -5.58
N SER A 71 21.26 4.09 -6.75
CA SER A 71 21.91 5.11 -7.59
C SER A 71 20.92 6.16 -8.13
N TYR A 72 19.63 5.85 -8.09
CA TYR A 72 18.54 6.68 -8.63
C TYR A 72 17.77 7.42 -7.53
N GLY A 73 18.22 7.31 -6.28
CA GLY A 73 17.61 7.94 -5.11
C GLY A 73 17.22 6.95 -4.03
N THR A 74 16.56 7.48 -3.00
CA THR A 74 16.03 6.68 -1.90
C THR A 74 14.55 6.42 -2.10
N PHE A 75 14.17 5.14 -2.15
CA PHE A 75 12.78 4.75 -2.33
C PHE A 75 12.19 4.13 -1.06
N LYS A 76 10.88 4.27 -0.91
CA LYS A 76 10.11 3.66 0.17
C LYS A 76 9.25 2.54 -0.40
N ALA A 77 9.29 1.37 0.26
CA ALA A 77 8.35 0.29 0.03
C ALA A 77 7.54 0.09 1.31
N ASN A 78 6.27 0.49 1.25
CA ASN A 78 5.34 0.37 2.37
C ASN A 78 4.57 -0.94 2.24
N GLY A 79 4.99 -1.93 3.01
CA GLY A 79 4.49 -3.29 3.00
C GLY A 79 5.43 -4.28 2.30
N LEU A 80 5.46 -5.51 2.80
CA LEU A 80 6.29 -6.58 2.27
C LEU A 80 5.99 -6.86 0.78
N ARG A 81 4.74 -6.71 0.35
CA ARG A 81 4.33 -6.85 -1.06
C ARG A 81 4.90 -5.75 -1.97
N MET A 82 5.16 -4.55 -1.43
CA MET A 82 5.72 -3.44 -2.20
C MET A 82 7.24 -3.54 -2.36
N LEU A 83 7.92 -4.30 -1.53
CA LEU A 83 9.38 -4.42 -1.60
C LEU A 83 9.87 -4.96 -2.95
N PRO A 84 9.41 -6.12 -3.45
CA PRO A 84 9.83 -6.63 -4.76
C PRO A 84 9.41 -5.72 -5.92
N ILE A 85 8.27 -5.05 -5.82
CA ILE A 85 7.82 -4.08 -6.83
C ILE A 85 8.82 -2.92 -6.92
N ARG A 86 9.18 -2.31 -5.79
CA ARG A 86 10.14 -1.19 -5.75
C ARG A 86 11.56 -1.59 -6.14
N VAL A 87 11.98 -2.79 -5.78
CA VAL A 87 13.27 -3.36 -6.22
C VAL A 87 13.30 -3.52 -7.73
N ASN A 88 12.26 -4.10 -8.31
CA ASN A 88 12.15 -4.24 -9.77
C ASN A 88 12.11 -2.88 -10.49
N GLU A 89 11.47 -1.88 -9.90
CA GLU A 89 11.46 -0.51 -10.44
C GLU A 89 12.87 0.13 -10.47
N VAL A 90 13.73 -0.18 -9.47
CA VAL A 90 15.13 0.28 -9.49
C VAL A 90 15.91 -0.36 -10.64
N GLU A 91 15.72 -1.66 -10.87
CA GLU A 91 16.34 -2.35 -12.00
C GLU A 91 15.82 -1.82 -13.36
N ALA A 92 14.53 -1.47 -13.42
CA ALA A 92 13.96 -0.83 -14.62
C ALA A 92 14.55 0.57 -14.86
N LEU A 93 14.80 1.35 -13.80
CA LEU A 93 15.50 2.64 -13.91
C LEU A 93 16.91 2.47 -14.48
N ALA A 94 17.66 1.45 -14.08
CA ALA A 94 18.98 1.16 -14.63
C ALA A 94 18.93 0.87 -16.13
N LYS A 95 17.96 0.07 -16.56
CA LYS A 95 17.78 -0.25 -17.98
C LYS A 95 17.35 0.97 -18.81
N LEU A 96 16.49 1.82 -18.29
CA LEU A 96 16.11 3.08 -18.94
C LEU A 96 17.29 4.04 -19.05
N ASP A 97 18.15 4.08 -18.04
CA ASP A 97 19.37 4.87 -18.04
C ASP A 97 20.35 4.36 -19.12
N ASP A 98 20.54 3.04 -19.21
CA ASP A 98 21.38 2.44 -20.26
C ASP A 98 20.79 2.63 -21.65
N LEU A 99 19.47 2.49 -21.81
CA LEU A 99 18.77 2.77 -23.08
C LEU A 99 19.03 4.23 -23.52
N SER A 100 18.97 5.17 -22.59
CA SER A 100 19.16 6.60 -22.88
C SER A 100 20.56 6.94 -23.40
N LYS A 101 21.57 6.10 -23.14
CA LYS A 101 22.96 6.26 -23.57
C LYS A 101 23.22 5.65 -24.94
N THR A 102 22.28 4.91 -25.53
CA THR A 102 22.46 4.31 -26.87
C THR A 102 22.43 5.37 -27.95
N LYS A 103 23.22 5.12 -29.02
CA LYS A 103 23.26 6.03 -30.18
C LYS A 103 21.90 6.15 -30.85
N GLU A 104 21.20 5.04 -30.98
CA GLU A 104 19.88 4.93 -31.60
C GLU A 104 18.84 5.75 -30.85
N PHE A 105 18.87 5.72 -29.49
CA PHE A 105 18.00 6.54 -28.67
C PHE A 105 18.32 8.03 -28.78
N ALA A 106 19.60 8.38 -28.77
CA ALA A 106 20.05 9.78 -28.94
C ALA A 106 19.63 10.36 -30.31
N GLU A 107 19.76 9.58 -31.40
CA GLU A 107 19.29 9.96 -32.73
C GLU A 107 17.77 10.13 -32.78
N ALA A 108 17.02 9.23 -32.16
CA ALA A 108 15.56 9.32 -32.05
C ALA A 108 15.13 10.53 -31.19
N ALA A 109 15.80 10.79 -30.09
CA ALA A 109 15.56 11.94 -29.23
C ALA A 109 15.81 13.27 -29.99
N GLY A 110 16.84 13.32 -30.84
CA GLY A 110 17.11 14.47 -31.70
C GLY A 110 16.05 14.72 -32.78
N LYS A 111 15.29 13.69 -33.17
CA LYS A 111 14.16 13.78 -34.11
C LYS A 111 12.82 13.94 -33.45
N ALA A 112 12.76 13.71 -32.13
CA ALA A 112 11.51 13.77 -31.35
C ALA A 112 10.95 15.19 -31.33
N ILE A 113 9.63 15.29 -31.47
CA ILE A 113 8.92 16.55 -31.30
C ILE A 113 9.06 16.99 -29.84
N ALA A 114 9.26 18.29 -29.61
CA ALA A 114 9.32 18.83 -28.25
C ALA A 114 8.07 18.42 -27.45
N ARG A 115 8.30 17.80 -26.30
CA ARG A 115 7.21 17.38 -25.41
C ARG A 115 6.39 18.60 -24.98
N PRO A 116 5.06 18.56 -25.08
CA PRO A 116 4.24 19.60 -24.48
C PRO A 116 4.54 19.65 -22.97
N VAL A 117 5.05 20.79 -22.48
CA VAL A 117 5.40 20.97 -21.08
C VAL A 117 4.11 21.02 -20.27
N THR A 118 3.65 19.86 -19.84
CA THR A 118 2.71 19.81 -18.70
C THR A 118 3.56 19.91 -17.45
N SER A 119 3.54 21.07 -16.83
CA SER A 119 4.32 21.57 -15.71
C SER A 119 4.59 20.55 -14.58
N THR A 120 5.64 19.74 -14.71
CA THR A 120 6.20 18.91 -13.63
C THR A 120 7.71 19.10 -13.46
N VAL A 121 8.28 20.20 -13.99
CA VAL A 121 9.73 20.43 -14.04
C VAL A 121 10.34 20.89 -12.71
N ASN A 122 9.60 21.01 -11.64
CA ASN A 122 10.13 21.54 -10.37
C ASN A 122 10.46 20.51 -9.28
N MET A 123 10.45 19.19 -9.55
CA MET A 123 10.73 18.19 -8.50
C MET A 123 12.16 17.62 -8.48
N LEU A 124 13.01 17.94 -9.45
CA LEU A 124 14.39 17.42 -9.50
C LEU A 124 15.38 18.18 -8.61
N ALA A 125 14.99 19.28 -7.98
CA ALA A 125 15.89 20.12 -7.16
C ALA A 125 15.80 19.86 -5.64
N HIS A 126 14.91 19.01 -5.16
CA HIS A 126 14.82 18.74 -3.74
C HIS A 126 14.97 17.22 -3.49
N PRO A 127 16.07 16.80 -2.83
CA PRO A 127 16.14 15.46 -2.27
C PRO A 127 14.99 15.30 -1.28
N VAL A 128 14.41 14.10 -1.30
CA VAL A 128 13.17 13.71 -0.62
C VAL A 128 13.29 13.83 0.91
N ASP A 129 13.35 15.04 1.44
CA ASP A 129 13.22 15.30 2.88
C ASP A 129 11.79 15.62 3.31
N THR A 130 10.83 15.61 2.36
CA THR A 130 9.49 16.13 2.60
C THR A 130 8.45 15.08 3.01
N ILE A 131 8.84 13.83 3.29
CA ILE A 131 7.88 12.80 3.75
C ILE A 131 8.11 12.39 5.21
N THR A 132 8.61 13.29 6.05
CA THR A 132 8.72 13.05 7.50
C THR A 132 7.44 13.36 8.29
N GLY A 133 6.36 13.78 7.63
CA GLY A 133 5.16 14.32 8.29
C GLY A 133 3.85 13.55 8.10
N PHE A 134 3.80 12.40 7.44
CA PHE A 134 2.54 11.65 7.33
C PHE A 134 2.43 10.58 8.41
N PRO A 135 1.58 10.80 9.43
CA PRO A 135 1.27 9.74 10.38
C PRO A 135 0.51 8.64 9.66
N ASP A 136 0.96 7.41 9.83
CA ASP A 136 0.25 6.14 9.69
C ASP A 136 -1.01 6.12 8.82
N GLY A 137 -0.87 6.10 7.47
CA GLY A 137 -2.03 6.07 6.58
C GLY A 137 -3.02 4.95 6.90
N VAL A 138 -2.53 3.71 7.00
CA VAL A 138 -3.36 2.56 7.38
C VAL A 138 -3.77 2.61 8.86
N GLY A 139 -2.89 3.11 9.76
CA GLY A 139 -3.24 3.34 11.16
C GLY A 139 -4.43 4.27 11.32
N ARG A 140 -4.55 5.32 10.50
CA ARG A 140 -5.71 6.24 10.51
C ARG A 140 -7.02 5.56 10.08
N LEU A 141 -6.98 4.57 9.22
CA LEU A 141 -8.17 3.76 8.92
C LEU A 141 -8.65 3.03 10.18
N PHE A 142 -7.73 2.48 10.96
CA PHE A 142 -8.07 1.86 12.24
C PHE A 142 -8.51 2.88 13.29
N ASP A 143 -7.97 4.10 13.30
CA ASP A 143 -8.43 5.18 14.19
C ASP A 143 -9.83 5.69 13.82
N ARG A 144 -10.19 5.70 12.52
CA ARG A 144 -11.58 5.95 12.06
C ARG A 144 -12.55 4.87 12.55
N ILE A 145 -12.10 3.65 12.71
CA ILE A 145 -12.87 2.58 13.36
C ILE A 145 -13.31 2.99 14.76
N LYS A 146 -12.47 3.74 15.47
CA LYS A 146 -12.75 4.26 16.82
C LYS A 146 -13.91 5.27 16.86
N LEU A 147 -14.15 6.00 15.76
CA LEU A 147 -15.09 7.12 15.71
C LEU A 147 -16.52 6.76 15.22
N GLY A 148 -16.73 5.52 14.77
CA GLY A 148 -18.03 5.06 14.23
C GLY A 148 -18.26 5.47 12.77
N GLY A 149 -18.98 4.61 12.02
CA GLY A 149 -19.16 4.72 10.56
C GLY A 149 -19.86 5.99 10.08
N GLU A 150 -20.73 6.59 10.88
CA GLU A 150 -21.51 7.80 10.52
C GLU A 150 -20.61 9.04 10.30
N ARG A 151 -19.52 9.16 11.06
CA ARG A 151 -18.56 10.27 10.88
C ARG A 151 -17.64 10.08 9.67
N VAL A 152 -17.40 8.85 9.25
CA VAL A 152 -16.64 8.57 8.01
C VAL A 152 -17.46 8.97 6.79
N TYR A 153 -18.77 8.71 6.81
CA TYR A 153 -19.69 9.12 5.76
C TYR A 153 -19.74 10.66 5.62
N GLN A 154 -19.87 11.39 6.74
CA GLN A 154 -19.91 12.86 6.72
C GLN A 154 -18.58 13.48 6.26
N ALA A 155 -17.43 12.88 6.62
CA ALA A 155 -16.12 13.36 6.18
C ALA A 155 -15.87 13.13 4.68
N ALA A 156 -16.44 12.08 4.10
CA ALA A 156 -16.33 11.76 2.68
C ALA A 156 -17.23 12.63 1.79
N THR A 157 -18.35 13.13 2.36
CA THR A 157 -19.37 13.90 1.65
C THR A 157 -19.36 15.39 1.98
N ALA A 158 -18.52 15.84 2.91
CA ALA A 158 -18.46 17.25 3.32
C ALA A 158 -18.05 18.15 2.14
N PRO A 159 -18.83 19.20 1.83
CA PRO A 159 -18.44 20.21 0.85
C PRO A 159 -17.21 20.97 1.38
N GLY A 160 -16.09 20.92 0.67
CA GLY A 160 -14.90 21.71 1.01
C GLY A 160 -13.60 20.93 1.23
N ALA A 161 -13.61 19.59 1.26
CA ALA A 161 -12.38 18.82 1.29
C ALA A 161 -11.69 18.84 -0.09
N SER A 162 -10.71 19.72 -0.26
CA SER A 162 -9.69 19.72 -1.32
C SER A 162 -10.18 19.81 -2.79
N GLY A 163 -11.10 20.73 -3.11
CA GLY A 163 -11.54 20.95 -4.49
C GLY A 163 -10.44 21.38 -5.48
N GLY A 164 -9.43 22.11 -5.01
CA GLY A 164 -8.35 22.63 -5.86
C GLY A 164 -7.37 21.56 -6.36
N GLU A 165 -6.93 20.66 -5.50
CA GLU A 165 -6.01 19.56 -5.87
C GLU A 165 -6.71 18.50 -6.73
N ARG A 166 -8.00 18.21 -6.44
CA ARG A 166 -8.80 17.30 -7.25
C ARG A 166 -9.02 17.83 -8.68
N ALA A 167 -9.23 19.12 -8.84
CA ALA A 167 -9.39 19.73 -10.16
C ALA A 167 -8.11 19.67 -11.01
N SER A 168 -6.93 19.83 -10.39
CA SER A 168 -5.66 19.75 -11.10
C SER A 168 -5.36 18.31 -11.57
N GLU A 169 -5.66 17.30 -10.77
CA GLU A 169 -5.47 15.88 -11.14
C GLU A 169 -6.53 15.40 -12.17
N ALA A 170 -7.76 15.87 -12.07
CA ALA A 170 -8.77 15.64 -13.10
C ALA A 170 -8.32 16.24 -14.44
N SER A 171 -7.73 17.44 -14.44
CA SER A 171 -7.20 18.08 -15.65
C SER A 171 -6.01 17.32 -16.23
N LYS A 172 -5.13 16.73 -15.41
CA LYS A 172 -4.05 15.86 -15.86
C LYS A 172 -4.58 14.57 -16.49
N ARG A 173 -5.64 13.97 -15.94
CA ARG A 173 -6.27 12.77 -16.51
C ARG A 173 -6.96 13.06 -17.85
N VAL A 174 -7.62 14.21 -17.98
CA VAL A 174 -8.18 14.68 -19.26
C VAL A 174 -7.08 14.94 -20.28
N GLY A 175 -5.94 15.53 -19.86
CA GLY A 175 -4.77 15.70 -20.72
C GLY A 175 -4.19 14.37 -21.22
N MET A 176 -4.13 13.34 -20.36
CA MET A 176 -3.72 11.99 -20.76
C MET A 176 -4.69 11.34 -21.75
N ALA A 177 -6.00 11.54 -21.61
CA ALA A 177 -6.98 11.05 -22.58
C ALA A 177 -6.80 11.66 -23.97
N THR A 178 -6.39 12.92 -24.03
CA THR A 178 -6.07 13.59 -25.31
C THR A 178 -4.80 13.03 -25.95
N ILE A 179 -3.77 12.70 -25.15
CA ILE A 179 -2.52 12.07 -25.62
C ILE A 179 -2.76 10.62 -26.07
N ASN A 180 -3.73 9.92 -25.48
CA ASN A 180 -4.14 8.57 -25.89
C ASN A 180 -4.53 8.49 -27.38
N ALA A 181 -5.20 9.53 -27.91
CA ALA A 181 -5.55 9.60 -29.32
C ALA A 181 -4.32 9.62 -30.25
N MET A 182 -3.13 9.90 -29.72
CA MET A 182 -1.86 9.96 -30.45
C MET A 182 -1.03 8.66 -30.37
N GLY A 183 -1.49 7.63 -29.66
CA GLY A 183 -0.78 6.35 -29.48
C GLY A 183 0.33 6.36 -28.42
N PHE A 184 0.63 7.51 -27.82
CA PHE A 184 1.67 7.67 -26.80
C PHE A 184 1.49 6.73 -25.59
N GLU A 185 0.26 6.62 -25.09
CA GLU A 185 -0.03 5.76 -23.95
C GLU A 185 0.15 4.27 -24.24
N LYS A 186 -0.02 3.89 -25.52
CA LYS A 186 0.29 2.52 -25.94
C LYS A 186 1.79 2.25 -25.81
N GLU A 187 2.64 3.15 -26.35
CA GLU A 187 4.09 3.03 -26.25
C GLU A 187 4.56 2.98 -24.78
N ARG A 188 3.94 3.79 -23.91
CA ARG A 188 4.26 3.79 -22.49
C ARG A 188 3.91 2.47 -21.81
N ARG A 189 2.75 1.89 -22.11
CA ARG A 189 2.35 0.58 -21.58
C ARG A 189 3.23 -0.55 -22.12
N ASP A 190 3.54 -0.53 -23.41
CA ASP A 190 4.41 -1.53 -24.06
C ASP A 190 5.83 -1.48 -23.46
N LEU A 191 6.38 -0.29 -23.26
CA LEU A 191 7.66 -0.09 -22.58
C LEU A 191 7.62 -0.59 -21.13
N ALA A 192 6.61 -0.22 -20.37
CA ALA A 192 6.44 -0.69 -18.98
C ALA A 192 6.30 -2.22 -18.93
N LYS A 193 5.54 -2.82 -19.84
CA LYS A 193 5.38 -4.26 -19.99
C LYS A 193 6.71 -4.96 -20.27
N SER A 194 7.52 -4.40 -21.17
CA SER A 194 8.83 -4.94 -21.50
C SER A 194 9.84 -4.85 -20.36
N LEU A 195 9.68 -3.86 -19.48
CA LEU A 195 10.47 -3.68 -18.27
C LEU A 195 9.93 -4.45 -17.07
N GLY A 196 8.74 -5.04 -17.18
CA GLY A 196 8.06 -5.76 -16.08
C GLY A 196 7.63 -4.85 -14.95
N VAL A 197 7.28 -3.59 -15.23
CA VAL A 197 6.85 -2.59 -14.23
C VAL A 197 5.46 -2.06 -14.51
N ASP A 198 4.78 -1.57 -13.48
CA ASP A 198 3.46 -0.95 -13.62
C ASP A 198 3.54 0.33 -14.47
N PRO A 199 2.79 0.45 -15.58
CA PRO A 199 2.73 1.67 -16.37
C PRO A 199 2.17 2.87 -15.59
N TYR A 200 1.40 2.62 -14.53
CA TYR A 200 0.80 3.63 -13.65
C TYR A 200 1.45 3.62 -12.26
N THR A 201 2.75 3.31 -12.21
CA THR A 201 3.52 3.26 -10.97
C THR A 201 3.41 4.55 -10.17
N THR A 202 3.42 4.39 -8.85
CA THR A 202 3.50 5.51 -7.90
C THR A 202 4.94 5.94 -7.58
N ASN A 203 5.94 5.36 -8.26
CA ASN A 203 7.32 5.81 -8.23
C ASN A 203 7.48 6.96 -9.25
N GLU A 204 7.55 8.18 -8.75
CA GLU A 204 7.60 9.39 -9.59
C GLU A 204 8.79 9.38 -10.54
N VAL A 205 9.98 8.97 -10.05
CA VAL A 205 11.21 8.91 -10.86
C VAL A 205 11.05 7.93 -12.03
N LEU A 206 10.50 6.74 -11.76
CA LEU A 206 10.24 5.76 -12.82
C LEU A 206 9.15 6.24 -13.79
N SER A 207 8.07 6.80 -13.26
CA SER A 207 6.95 7.32 -14.06
C SER A 207 7.42 8.41 -15.05
N GLU A 208 8.30 9.30 -14.60
CA GLU A 208 8.89 10.34 -15.45
C GLU A 208 9.78 9.74 -16.53
N LYS A 209 10.74 8.87 -16.16
CA LYS A 209 11.64 8.22 -17.14
C LYS A 209 10.90 7.34 -18.14
N LEU A 210 9.86 6.61 -17.72
CA LEU A 210 8.98 5.86 -18.63
C LEU A 210 8.28 6.80 -19.61
N THR A 211 7.80 7.94 -19.14
CA THR A 211 7.12 8.93 -19.95
C THR A 211 8.08 9.55 -21.00
N ASP A 212 9.29 9.90 -20.60
CA ASP A 212 10.29 10.47 -21.49
C ASP A 212 10.74 9.47 -22.57
N ALA A 213 11.03 8.24 -22.15
CA ALA A 213 11.43 7.20 -23.09
C ALA A 213 10.30 6.83 -24.07
N ALA A 214 9.07 6.71 -23.57
CA ALA A 214 7.90 6.47 -24.41
C ALA A 214 7.62 7.64 -25.37
N TRP A 215 7.88 8.87 -24.96
CA TRP A 215 7.73 10.04 -25.82
C TRP A 215 8.75 10.03 -26.97
N VAL A 216 10.00 9.69 -26.69
CA VAL A 216 11.05 9.53 -27.71
C VAL A 216 10.68 8.39 -28.67
N ALA A 217 10.20 7.27 -28.16
CA ALA A 217 9.76 6.14 -28.99
C ALA A 217 8.62 6.54 -29.93
N PHE A 218 7.59 7.17 -29.39
CA PHE A 218 6.40 7.60 -30.09
C PHE A 218 6.70 8.69 -31.15
N SER A 219 7.35 9.78 -30.74
CA SER A 219 7.58 10.95 -31.60
C SER A 219 8.82 10.81 -32.49
N GLY A 220 9.84 10.12 -32.02
CA GLY A 220 11.08 9.80 -32.78
C GLY A 220 10.96 8.58 -33.69
N ARG A 221 9.81 7.86 -33.65
CA ARG A 221 9.58 6.58 -34.34
C ARG A 221 10.66 5.54 -34.06
N PHE A 222 11.04 5.45 -32.82
CA PHE A 222 12.04 4.52 -32.31
C PHE A 222 11.35 3.28 -31.74
N LEU A 223 11.67 2.10 -32.26
CA LEU A 223 11.19 0.85 -31.73
C LEU A 223 12.08 0.44 -30.56
N ILE A 224 11.55 0.47 -29.36
CA ILE A 224 12.25 -0.03 -28.16
C ILE A 224 12.20 -1.56 -28.21
N GLN A 225 13.25 -2.17 -28.76
CA GLN A 225 13.45 -3.61 -28.69
C GLN A 225 14.15 -3.95 -27.38
N THR A 226 13.38 -4.13 -26.32
CA THR A 226 13.93 -4.68 -25.08
C THR A 226 14.03 -6.19 -25.20
N THR A 227 15.16 -6.68 -25.68
CA THR A 227 15.43 -8.10 -25.90
C THR A 227 15.73 -8.86 -24.60
N THR A 228 15.71 -8.20 -23.46
CA THR A 228 15.99 -8.81 -22.17
C THR A 228 14.80 -8.63 -21.24
N SER A 229 13.98 -9.69 -21.11
CA SER A 229 13.09 -9.82 -19.96
C SER A 229 13.89 -9.58 -18.70
N ILE A 230 13.48 -8.65 -17.84
CA ILE A 230 14.01 -8.57 -16.50
C ILE A 230 13.54 -9.85 -15.82
N LEU A 231 14.39 -10.86 -15.79
CA LEU A 231 14.21 -11.97 -14.88
C LEU A 231 14.40 -11.40 -13.47
N VAL A 232 13.31 -10.91 -12.86
CA VAL A 232 13.28 -10.77 -11.44
C VAL A 232 13.26 -12.20 -10.91
N PRO A 233 14.28 -12.65 -10.16
CA PRO A 233 14.36 -14.04 -9.68
C PRO A 233 13.21 -14.43 -8.74
N TYR A 234 12.27 -13.51 -8.50
CA TYR A 234 11.24 -13.67 -7.51
C TYR A 234 9.85 -13.72 -8.12
N SER A 235 9.45 -14.92 -8.48
CA SER A 235 8.11 -15.26 -8.99
C SER A 235 6.95 -14.93 -8.03
N MET A 236 7.20 -14.66 -6.74
CA MET A 236 6.16 -14.45 -5.74
C MET A 236 5.48 -13.07 -5.81
N ALA A 237 6.15 -12.03 -6.29
CA ALA A 237 5.52 -10.71 -6.44
C ALA A 237 4.61 -10.64 -7.67
N MET A 238 4.81 -11.54 -8.62
CA MET A 238 4.16 -11.50 -9.93
C MET A 238 2.77 -12.11 -9.97
N SER A 239 2.41 -12.97 -9.04
CA SER A 239 1.20 -13.76 -9.23
C SER A 239 -0.11 -13.05 -8.85
N ALA A 240 -0.15 -12.21 -7.81
CA ALA A 240 -1.33 -11.37 -7.55
C ALA A 240 -1.41 -10.20 -8.55
N ALA A 241 -0.25 -9.73 -8.98
CA ALA A 241 -0.10 -8.73 -10.01
C ALA A 241 -0.46 -9.24 -11.41
N THR A 242 -0.48 -10.56 -11.69
CA THR A 242 -0.50 -11.05 -13.06
C THR A 242 -1.82 -10.75 -13.79
N ILE A 243 -2.98 -10.94 -13.15
CA ILE A 243 -4.27 -10.64 -13.80
C ILE A 243 -4.46 -9.14 -13.93
N THR A 244 -4.18 -8.39 -12.88
CA THR A 244 -4.27 -6.92 -12.89
C THR A 244 -3.23 -6.34 -13.85
N ASN A 245 -2.01 -6.86 -13.89
CA ASN A 245 -0.96 -6.42 -14.80
C ASN A 245 -1.35 -6.65 -16.26
N SER A 246 -1.88 -7.81 -16.66
CA SER A 246 -2.35 -8.02 -18.03
C SER A 246 -3.43 -6.99 -18.40
N THR A 247 -4.40 -6.75 -17.51
CA THR A 247 -5.46 -5.78 -17.73
C THR A 247 -4.92 -4.37 -17.92
N VAL A 248 -3.99 -3.90 -17.07
CA VAL A 248 -3.46 -2.53 -17.15
C VAL A 248 -2.50 -2.32 -18.29
N TYR A 249 -1.81 -3.36 -18.77
CA TYR A 249 -0.96 -3.26 -19.97
C TYR A 249 -1.77 -3.23 -21.27
N ASP A 250 -2.80 -4.04 -21.35
CA ASP A 250 -3.52 -4.28 -22.61
C ASP A 250 -4.72 -3.34 -22.78
N THR A 251 -5.19 -2.67 -21.71
CA THR A 251 -6.37 -1.79 -21.75
C THR A 251 -5.95 -0.32 -21.70
N PRO A 252 -6.47 0.55 -22.59
CA PRO A 252 -6.25 1.98 -22.54
C PRO A 252 -6.72 2.61 -21.23
N PRO A 253 -6.07 3.69 -20.73
CA PRO A 253 -6.42 4.32 -19.44
C PRO A 253 -7.88 4.78 -19.39
N GLY A 254 -8.41 5.34 -20.48
CA GLY A 254 -9.82 5.75 -20.55
C GLY A 254 -10.78 4.58 -20.34
N ASP A 255 -10.48 3.42 -20.93
CA ASP A 255 -11.31 2.22 -20.78
C ASP A 255 -11.19 1.62 -19.38
N LEU A 256 -10.01 1.66 -18.76
CA LEU A 256 -9.85 1.26 -17.35
C LEU A 256 -10.71 2.12 -16.42
N ILE A 257 -10.73 3.45 -16.64
CA ILE A 257 -11.54 4.40 -15.87
C ILE A 257 -13.03 4.12 -16.10
N ASN A 258 -13.44 3.94 -17.36
CA ASN A 258 -14.84 3.65 -17.72
C ASN A 258 -15.30 2.32 -17.11
N ASN A 259 -14.50 1.27 -17.19
CA ASN A 259 -14.80 -0.03 -16.60
C ASN A 259 -14.93 0.06 -15.07
N ALA A 260 -14.01 0.76 -14.41
CA ALA A 260 -14.09 0.99 -12.97
C ALA A 260 -15.35 1.78 -12.59
N THR A 261 -15.68 2.83 -13.35
CA THR A 261 -16.88 3.65 -13.16
C THR A 261 -18.16 2.82 -13.28
N MET A 262 -18.26 1.96 -14.31
CA MET A 262 -19.42 1.07 -14.48
C MET A 262 -19.55 0.08 -13.33
N ILE A 263 -18.43 -0.53 -12.91
CA ILE A 263 -18.43 -1.48 -11.79
C ILE A 263 -18.89 -0.79 -10.49
N PHE A 264 -18.34 0.39 -10.19
CA PHE A 264 -18.72 1.14 -8.99
C PHE A 264 -20.19 1.60 -9.03
N GLY A 265 -20.68 2.05 -10.18
CA GLY A 265 -22.10 2.39 -10.37
C GLY A 265 -23.04 1.20 -10.18
N SER A 266 -22.59 -0.02 -10.55
CA SER A 266 -23.38 -1.25 -10.37
C SER A 266 -23.57 -1.66 -8.89
N THR A 267 -22.90 -1.00 -7.96
CA THR A 267 -23.01 -1.29 -6.52
C THR A 267 -24.24 -0.68 -5.86
N GLY A 268 -24.86 0.31 -6.49
CA GLY A 268 -25.92 1.16 -5.91
C GLY A 268 -25.37 2.47 -5.33
N ALA A 269 -24.08 2.74 -5.45
CA ALA A 269 -23.50 4.03 -5.11
C ALA A 269 -24.02 5.11 -6.07
N THR A 270 -24.22 6.34 -5.55
CA THR A 270 -24.64 7.48 -6.37
C THR A 270 -23.52 7.93 -7.31
N ASP A 271 -23.86 8.60 -8.41
CA ASP A 271 -22.89 9.13 -9.36
C ASP A 271 -21.86 10.04 -8.68
N ALA A 272 -22.29 10.87 -7.72
CA ALA A 272 -21.38 11.72 -6.96
C ALA A 272 -20.35 10.91 -6.13
N GLN A 273 -20.76 9.79 -5.52
CA GLN A 273 -19.89 8.90 -4.76
C GLN A 273 -18.91 8.17 -5.68
N VAL A 274 -19.38 7.70 -6.82
CA VAL A 274 -18.53 7.07 -7.85
C VAL A 274 -17.49 8.05 -8.37
N GLN A 275 -17.92 9.29 -8.72
CA GLN A 275 -17.01 10.33 -9.17
C GLN A 275 -15.99 10.73 -8.11
N ALA A 276 -16.39 10.83 -6.84
CA ALA A 276 -15.48 11.11 -5.73
C ALA A 276 -14.38 10.04 -5.59
N LEU A 277 -14.70 8.76 -5.85
CA LEU A 277 -13.72 7.68 -5.85
C LEU A 277 -12.82 7.72 -7.09
N VAL A 278 -13.40 7.79 -8.28
CA VAL A 278 -12.66 7.75 -9.56
C VAL A 278 -11.71 8.94 -9.70
N GLN A 279 -12.09 10.10 -9.16
CA GLN A 279 -11.26 11.32 -9.18
C GLN A 279 -10.31 11.43 -7.99
N ASN A 280 -10.30 10.49 -7.05
CA ASN A 280 -9.40 10.54 -5.91
C ASN A 280 -7.94 10.35 -6.38
N PRO A 281 -7.07 11.38 -6.24
CA PRO A 281 -5.70 11.37 -6.78
C PRO A 281 -4.77 10.39 -6.07
N GLN A 282 -5.18 9.85 -4.93
CA GLN A 282 -4.38 8.88 -4.18
C GLN A 282 -4.43 7.46 -4.79
N TYR A 283 -5.41 7.18 -5.65
CA TYR A 283 -5.45 5.93 -6.39
C TYR A 283 -4.60 6.03 -7.66
N SER A 284 -3.59 5.17 -7.79
CA SER A 284 -3.05 4.87 -9.13
C SER A 284 -4.15 4.15 -9.94
N LEU A 285 -4.04 4.22 -11.27
CA LEU A 285 -5.02 3.55 -12.13
C LEU A 285 -5.01 2.03 -11.91
N THR A 286 -3.83 1.45 -11.61
CA THR A 286 -3.69 0.05 -11.22
C THR A 286 -4.44 -0.27 -9.94
N THR A 287 -4.25 0.52 -8.86
CA THR A 287 -4.95 0.28 -7.59
C THR A 287 -6.47 0.49 -7.72
N LEU A 288 -6.90 1.45 -8.56
CA LEU A 288 -8.32 1.65 -8.85
C LEU A 288 -8.92 0.45 -9.59
N THR A 289 -8.17 -0.11 -10.55
CA THR A 289 -8.55 -1.32 -11.29
C THR A 289 -8.63 -2.53 -10.35
N GLU A 290 -7.65 -2.72 -9.46
CA GLU A 290 -7.67 -3.79 -8.44
C GLU A 290 -8.90 -3.68 -7.54
N LEU A 291 -9.25 -2.47 -7.10
CA LEU A 291 -10.44 -2.23 -6.29
C LEU A 291 -11.73 -2.60 -7.06
N ALA A 292 -11.84 -2.16 -8.31
CA ALA A 292 -12.98 -2.47 -9.16
C ALA A 292 -13.14 -3.99 -9.37
N MET A 293 -12.05 -4.69 -9.69
CA MET A 293 -12.07 -6.14 -9.86
C MET A 293 -12.49 -6.88 -8.58
N GLY A 294 -12.01 -6.44 -7.41
CA GLY A 294 -12.43 -7.02 -6.13
C GLY A 294 -13.93 -6.83 -5.85
N ILE A 295 -14.48 -5.66 -6.15
CA ILE A 295 -15.91 -5.37 -6.03
C ILE A 295 -16.74 -6.19 -7.03
N GLN A 296 -16.25 -6.36 -8.26
CA GLN A 296 -16.91 -7.14 -9.31
C GLN A 296 -17.05 -8.62 -8.93
N ARG A 297 -16.02 -9.21 -8.32
CA ARG A 297 -16.05 -10.60 -7.83
C ARG A 297 -17.09 -10.84 -6.72
N LEU A 298 -17.58 -9.80 -6.07
CA LEU A 298 -18.69 -9.82 -5.11
C LEU A 298 -20.00 -9.37 -5.75
N GLN A 299 -20.17 -9.51 -7.07
CA GLN A 299 -21.39 -9.12 -7.77
C GLN A 299 -22.62 -9.80 -7.15
N GLY A 300 -23.69 -9.02 -6.94
CA GLY A 300 -24.92 -9.51 -6.30
C GLY A 300 -24.91 -9.44 -4.77
N VAL A 301 -23.76 -9.26 -4.12
CA VAL A 301 -23.69 -9.12 -2.66
C VAL A 301 -24.14 -7.71 -2.25
N PRO A 302 -25.12 -7.55 -1.35
CA PRO A 302 -25.58 -6.27 -0.84
C PRO A 302 -24.49 -5.51 -0.05
N GLY A 303 -24.55 -4.15 -0.06
CA GLY A 303 -23.69 -3.27 0.74
C GLY A 303 -22.35 -2.97 0.10
N ARG A 304 -22.14 -3.29 -1.19
CA ARG A 304 -20.92 -2.94 -1.93
C ARG A 304 -20.77 -1.44 -2.13
N ASP A 305 -21.86 -0.68 -2.15
CA ASP A 305 -21.89 0.77 -2.17
C ASP A 305 -21.12 1.39 -0.99
N ALA A 306 -21.25 0.80 0.21
CA ALA A 306 -20.47 1.22 1.38
C ALA A 306 -18.95 1.13 1.16
N VAL A 307 -18.48 0.17 0.36
CA VAL A 307 -17.08 0.06 -0.02
C VAL A 307 -16.65 1.22 -0.92
N VAL A 308 -17.47 1.60 -1.89
CA VAL A 308 -17.21 2.75 -2.78
C VAL A 308 -17.07 4.04 -1.97
N ILE A 309 -18.00 4.27 -1.03
CA ILE A 309 -17.98 5.44 -0.14
C ILE A 309 -16.71 5.44 0.74
N PHE A 310 -16.39 4.30 1.35
CA PHE A 310 -15.21 4.15 2.20
C PHE A 310 -13.91 4.34 1.41
N ALA A 311 -13.83 3.79 0.20
CA ALA A 311 -12.69 3.93 -0.71
C ALA A 311 -12.47 5.38 -1.14
N ALA A 312 -13.56 6.12 -1.44
CA ALA A 312 -13.47 7.54 -1.81
C ALA A 312 -12.86 8.42 -0.71
N ALA A 313 -12.95 7.98 0.55
CA ALA A 313 -12.41 8.69 1.72
C ALA A 313 -10.91 8.44 1.97
N ALA A 314 -10.24 7.59 1.19
CA ALA A 314 -8.81 7.32 1.31
C ALA A 314 -7.99 8.59 1.01
N ARG A 315 -6.96 8.85 1.85
CA ARG A 315 -6.15 10.08 1.81
C ARG A 315 -4.69 9.83 1.45
N THR A 316 -4.28 8.56 1.39
CA THR A 316 -2.92 8.16 1.04
C THR A 316 -2.94 6.92 0.14
N GLN A 317 -1.90 6.73 -0.63
CA GLN A 317 -1.71 5.52 -1.44
C GLN A 317 -1.74 4.24 -0.60
N ASP A 318 -1.25 4.27 0.65
CA ASP A 318 -1.29 3.12 1.56
C ASP A 318 -2.73 2.77 1.94
N GLU A 319 -3.57 3.78 2.21
CA GLU A 319 -5.00 3.58 2.46
C GLU A 319 -5.71 3.01 1.23
N CYS A 320 -5.38 3.49 0.03
CA CYS A 320 -5.94 2.97 -1.23
C CYS A 320 -5.59 1.50 -1.42
N ARG A 321 -4.32 1.13 -1.23
CA ARG A 321 -3.87 -0.27 -1.31
C ARG A 321 -4.51 -1.14 -0.23
N PHE A 322 -4.68 -0.60 0.98
CA PHE A 322 -5.38 -1.32 2.04
C PHE A 322 -6.84 -1.63 1.65
N VAL A 323 -7.56 -0.65 1.13
CA VAL A 323 -8.96 -0.83 0.71
C VAL A 323 -9.06 -1.84 -0.43
N ALA A 324 -8.23 -1.70 -1.48
CA ALA A 324 -8.18 -2.64 -2.59
C ALA A 324 -7.78 -4.05 -2.13
N GLY A 325 -6.79 -4.17 -1.25
CA GLY A 325 -6.39 -5.44 -0.65
C GLY A 325 -7.50 -6.10 0.17
N ALA A 326 -8.19 -5.32 1.01
CA ALA A 326 -9.25 -5.83 1.87
C ALA A 326 -10.43 -6.41 1.06
N ILE A 327 -10.88 -5.68 0.02
CA ILE A 327 -11.99 -6.18 -0.80
C ILE A 327 -11.59 -7.42 -1.62
N ASN A 328 -10.35 -7.47 -2.13
CA ASN A 328 -9.86 -8.65 -2.84
C ASN A 328 -9.70 -9.87 -1.93
N MET A 329 -9.25 -9.69 -0.69
CA MET A 329 -9.22 -10.75 0.32
C MET A 329 -10.63 -11.24 0.63
N LEU A 330 -11.60 -10.33 0.79
CA LEU A 330 -12.99 -10.69 1.05
C LEU A 330 -13.63 -11.43 -0.12
N ALA A 331 -13.36 -10.99 -1.36
CA ALA A 331 -13.81 -11.67 -2.57
C ALA A 331 -13.25 -13.10 -2.64
N ARG A 332 -11.98 -13.28 -2.32
CA ARG A 332 -11.38 -14.62 -2.24
C ARG A 332 -12.02 -15.49 -1.15
N TYR A 333 -12.30 -14.93 0.03
CA TYR A 333 -13.00 -15.66 1.08
C TYR A 333 -14.38 -16.12 0.58
N HIS A 334 -15.10 -15.23 -0.11
CA HIS A 334 -16.40 -15.51 -0.73
C HIS A 334 -16.35 -16.70 -1.69
N GLU A 335 -15.31 -16.77 -2.52
CA GLU A 335 -15.15 -17.81 -3.55
C GLU A 335 -14.61 -19.13 -3.01
N ALA A 336 -13.65 -19.06 -2.08
CA ALA A 336 -12.85 -20.22 -1.70
C ALA A 336 -13.20 -20.83 -0.33
N VAL A 337 -13.87 -20.07 0.55
CA VAL A 337 -14.13 -20.50 1.93
C VAL A 337 -15.64 -20.59 2.21
N ALA A 338 -16.33 -19.46 2.15
CA ALA A 338 -17.77 -19.41 2.37
C ALA A 338 -18.39 -18.16 1.70
N PRO A 339 -19.58 -18.29 1.06
CA PRO A 339 -20.26 -17.15 0.46
C PRO A 339 -20.54 -16.02 1.46
N ILE A 340 -20.14 -14.82 1.07
CA ILE A 340 -20.48 -13.58 1.77
C ILE A 340 -21.90 -13.17 1.35
N ALA A 341 -22.78 -13.01 2.32
CA ALA A 341 -24.17 -12.60 2.12
C ALA A 341 -24.36 -11.07 2.21
N GLN A 342 -23.44 -10.36 2.87
CA GLN A 342 -23.49 -8.91 3.00
C GLN A 342 -22.08 -8.34 3.20
N VAL A 343 -21.83 -7.20 2.58
CA VAL A 343 -20.62 -6.37 2.81
C VAL A 343 -21.02 -5.09 3.54
N SER A 344 -20.15 -4.59 4.39
CA SER A 344 -20.30 -3.29 5.04
C SER A 344 -18.93 -2.65 5.29
N ALA A 345 -18.89 -1.36 5.50
CA ALA A 345 -17.65 -0.62 5.75
C ALA A 345 -17.84 0.45 6.87
N PRO A 346 -18.20 0.04 8.10
CA PRO A 346 -18.42 0.98 9.20
C PRO A 346 -17.10 1.49 9.82
N GLY A 347 -16.03 1.39 9.10
CA GLY A 347 -14.65 1.67 9.48
C GLY A 347 -13.73 0.72 8.72
N PRO A 348 -13.56 -0.57 9.09
CA PRO A 348 -12.97 -1.57 8.19
C PRO A 348 -14.03 -2.10 7.21
N ILE A 349 -13.57 -2.69 6.11
CA ILE A 349 -14.43 -3.51 5.27
C ILE A 349 -14.72 -4.81 5.99
N LEU A 350 -15.99 -5.19 6.06
CA LEU A 350 -16.49 -6.37 6.75
C LEU A 350 -17.35 -7.21 5.80
N GLY A 351 -17.25 -8.52 5.91
CA GLY A 351 -18.19 -9.46 5.32
C GLY A 351 -19.02 -10.15 6.39
N ARG A 352 -20.27 -10.48 6.07
CA ARG A 352 -21.09 -11.42 6.83
C ARG A 352 -21.51 -12.58 5.95
N THR A 353 -21.35 -13.80 6.44
CA THR A 353 -21.86 -15.00 5.76
C THR A 353 -23.36 -15.18 6.04
N ALA A 354 -24.02 -16.02 5.26
CA ALA A 354 -25.44 -16.37 5.50
C ALA A 354 -25.66 -17.00 6.90
N GLY A 355 -24.67 -17.67 7.45
CA GLY A 355 -24.70 -18.21 8.82
C GLY A 355 -24.43 -17.16 9.93
N GLY A 356 -24.25 -15.88 9.57
CA GLY A 356 -24.03 -14.79 10.52
C GLY A 356 -22.58 -14.63 10.98
N ALA A 357 -21.63 -15.41 10.47
CA ALA A 357 -20.22 -15.24 10.79
C ALA A 357 -19.71 -13.90 10.28
N LEU A 358 -18.97 -13.16 11.12
CA LEU A 358 -18.29 -11.92 10.76
C LEU A 358 -16.91 -12.24 10.20
N VAL A 359 -16.61 -11.69 9.03
CA VAL A 359 -15.35 -11.90 8.30
C VAL A 359 -14.64 -10.57 8.14
N VAL A 360 -13.42 -10.46 8.67
CA VAL A 360 -12.63 -9.21 8.67
C VAL A 360 -11.32 -9.43 7.93
N PRO A 361 -11.19 -8.86 6.72
CA PRO A 361 -9.93 -8.87 5.97
C PRO A 361 -8.96 -7.82 6.53
N MET A 362 -7.72 -8.22 6.74
CA MET A 362 -6.64 -7.36 7.24
C MET A 362 -5.42 -7.47 6.30
N PRO A 363 -5.36 -6.70 5.22
CA PRO A 363 -4.21 -6.67 4.30
C PRO A 363 -3.05 -5.87 4.91
N VAL A 364 -2.45 -6.41 5.96
CA VAL A 364 -1.36 -5.81 6.73
C VAL A 364 -0.24 -6.82 6.98
N ASP A 365 0.97 -6.34 7.25
CA ASP A 365 2.16 -7.20 7.34
C ASP A 365 2.38 -7.73 8.77
N TYR A 366 2.19 -6.88 9.78
CA TYR A 366 2.55 -7.23 11.17
C TYR A 366 1.60 -6.61 12.18
N VAL A 367 0.81 -7.44 12.84
CA VAL A 367 -0.19 -7.02 13.82
C VAL A 367 0.34 -7.19 15.23
N ALA A 368 0.69 -6.08 15.89
CA ALA A 368 0.96 -6.02 17.32
C ALA A 368 -0.32 -5.61 18.08
N TRP A 369 -0.46 -6.05 19.34
CA TRP A 369 -1.62 -5.70 20.18
C TRP A 369 -1.52 -4.27 20.70
N LEU A 370 -1.84 -3.30 19.82
CA LEU A 370 -1.85 -1.87 20.15
C LEU A 370 -3.17 -1.48 20.84
N GLU A 371 -3.15 -0.38 21.60
CA GLU A 371 -4.35 0.15 22.29
C GLU A 371 -5.51 0.36 21.30
N ARG A 372 -5.25 0.99 20.15
CA ARG A 372 -6.26 1.20 19.10
C ARG A 372 -6.92 -0.10 18.62
N LEU A 373 -6.14 -1.19 18.54
CA LEU A 373 -6.66 -2.49 18.14
C LEU A 373 -7.50 -3.12 19.25
N GLY A 374 -7.09 -2.96 20.52
CA GLY A 374 -7.87 -3.39 21.67
C GLY A 374 -9.22 -2.70 21.75
N VAL A 375 -9.27 -1.40 21.50
CA VAL A 375 -10.53 -0.63 21.41
C VAL A 375 -11.39 -1.13 20.25
N ALA A 376 -10.79 -1.30 19.06
CA ALA A 376 -11.51 -1.79 17.88
C ALA A 376 -12.10 -3.19 18.08
N ALA A 377 -11.34 -4.13 18.65
CA ALA A 377 -11.76 -5.52 18.86
C ALA A 377 -12.96 -5.67 19.85
N ASN A 378 -13.23 -4.65 20.66
CA ASN A 378 -14.34 -4.63 21.62
C ASN A 378 -15.58 -3.89 21.10
N ARG A 379 -15.58 -3.39 19.86
CA ARG A 379 -16.73 -2.67 19.31
C ARG A 379 -17.98 -3.56 19.23
N PRO A 380 -19.17 -3.03 19.57
CA PRO A 380 -20.43 -3.78 19.53
C PRO A 380 -20.78 -4.31 18.11
N ASP A 381 -20.50 -3.53 17.06
CA ASP A 381 -20.78 -3.88 15.66
C ASP A 381 -19.86 -4.99 15.12
N LEU A 382 -18.75 -5.29 15.81
CA LEU A 382 -17.87 -6.42 15.53
C LEU A 382 -18.22 -7.67 16.36
N GLN A 383 -19.37 -7.69 17.03
CA GLN A 383 -19.85 -8.88 17.71
C GLN A 383 -20.66 -9.77 16.76
N ALA A 384 -20.36 -11.06 16.81
CA ALA A 384 -21.05 -12.10 16.03
C ALA A 384 -20.84 -13.46 16.73
N PRO A 385 -21.71 -14.46 16.48
CA PRO A 385 -21.53 -15.81 17.01
C PRO A 385 -20.20 -16.44 16.60
N GLU A 386 -19.77 -16.16 15.38
CA GLU A 386 -18.46 -16.54 14.85
C GLU A 386 -17.77 -15.30 14.26
N LYS A 387 -16.49 -15.12 14.58
CA LYS A 387 -15.65 -14.01 14.10
C LYS A 387 -14.38 -14.56 13.50
N VAL A 388 -14.10 -14.19 12.25
CA VAL A 388 -12.92 -14.61 11.53
C VAL A 388 -12.12 -13.37 11.11
N ALA A 389 -10.88 -13.28 11.54
CA ALA A 389 -9.90 -12.31 11.03
C ALA A 389 -8.89 -13.05 10.15
N PHE A 390 -8.71 -12.62 8.93
CA PHE A 390 -7.70 -13.18 8.05
C PHE A 390 -6.75 -12.07 7.61
N ILE A 391 -5.45 -12.37 7.73
CA ILE A 391 -4.36 -11.41 7.71
C ILE A 391 -3.39 -11.82 6.63
N SER A 392 -2.98 -10.87 5.78
CA SER A 392 -1.97 -11.16 4.75
C SER A 392 -0.59 -11.46 5.34
N GLY A 393 -0.24 -10.82 6.45
CA GLY A 393 0.99 -11.03 7.19
C GLY A 393 0.82 -11.90 8.43
N ARG A 394 1.39 -11.46 9.54
CA ARG A 394 1.46 -12.22 10.81
C ARG A 394 1.06 -11.37 12.02
N MET A 395 0.73 -12.02 13.13
CA MET A 395 0.48 -11.41 14.42
C MET A 395 1.59 -11.69 15.44
N THR A 396 1.73 -10.82 16.44
CA THR A 396 2.47 -11.16 17.64
C THR A 396 1.75 -12.24 18.45
N PRO A 397 2.47 -13.06 19.24
CA PRO A 397 1.82 -14.03 20.13
C PRO A 397 0.82 -13.39 21.09
N ARG A 398 1.07 -12.13 21.50
CA ARG A 398 0.14 -11.37 22.32
C ARG A 398 -1.12 -11.00 21.56
N ALA A 399 -1.02 -10.47 20.36
CA ALA A 399 -2.17 -10.14 19.54
C ALA A 399 -3.03 -11.38 19.28
N GLN A 400 -2.42 -12.53 18.91
CA GLN A 400 -3.13 -13.80 18.75
C GLN A 400 -3.91 -14.19 20.01
N LYS A 401 -3.26 -14.15 21.18
CA LYS A 401 -3.88 -14.46 22.46
C LYS A 401 -5.07 -13.55 22.77
N GLU A 402 -4.92 -12.25 22.55
CA GLU A 402 -5.97 -11.27 22.84
C GLU A 402 -7.16 -11.36 21.87
N PHE A 403 -6.94 -11.67 20.60
CA PHE A 403 -8.00 -11.97 19.65
C PHE A 403 -8.73 -13.27 20.00
N THR A 404 -7.99 -14.35 20.29
CA THR A 404 -8.57 -15.64 20.67
C THR A 404 -9.42 -15.56 21.93
N LYS A 405 -8.98 -14.81 22.96
CA LYS A 405 -9.77 -14.55 24.18
C LYS A 405 -11.13 -13.88 23.88
N ARG A 406 -11.21 -13.11 22.79
CA ARG A 406 -12.42 -12.41 22.34
C ARG A 406 -13.24 -13.22 21.34
N GLY A 407 -12.91 -14.51 21.16
CA GLY A 407 -13.63 -15.44 20.30
C GLY A 407 -13.34 -15.26 18.80
N TRP A 408 -12.20 -14.64 18.43
CA TRP A 408 -11.79 -14.55 17.04
C TRP A 408 -11.05 -15.81 16.60
N LYS A 409 -11.43 -16.34 15.45
CA LYS A 409 -10.61 -17.27 14.67
C LYS A 409 -9.66 -16.46 13.79
N ILE A 410 -8.38 -16.83 13.76
CA ILE A 410 -7.34 -16.11 13.05
C ILE A 410 -6.78 -17.00 11.95
N SER A 411 -6.63 -16.46 10.75
CA SER A 411 -5.87 -17.04 9.66
C SER A 411 -4.79 -16.05 9.25
N GLU A 412 -3.53 -16.45 9.41
CA GLU A 412 -2.35 -15.67 9.00
C GLU A 412 -1.88 -16.12 7.62
N SER A 413 -1.09 -15.27 6.97
CA SER A 413 -0.53 -15.52 5.63
C SER A 413 -1.60 -15.89 4.61
N PHE A 414 -2.78 -15.26 4.75
CA PHE A 414 -3.88 -15.43 3.81
C PHE A 414 -3.55 -14.68 2.52
N THR A 415 -2.96 -15.40 1.59
CA THR A 415 -2.59 -14.85 0.29
C THR A 415 -3.73 -15.01 -0.72
N THR A 416 -3.80 -14.12 -1.71
CA THR A 416 -4.72 -14.27 -2.83
C THR A 416 -4.27 -15.42 -3.76
N ALA A 417 -5.19 -16.06 -4.52
CA ALA A 417 -4.86 -17.22 -5.36
C ALA A 417 -3.74 -16.95 -6.39
N ALA A 418 -3.52 -15.67 -6.67
CA ALA A 418 -2.46 -15.21 -7.54
C ALA A 418 -1.06 -15.22 -6.88
N GLU A 419 -0.94 -15.58 -5.61
CA GLU A 419 0.30 -15.57 -4.82
C GLU A 419 0.82 -16.99 -4.48
N ARG A 420 0.21 -18.07 -5.07
CA ARG A 420 0.68 -19.46 -4.91
C ARG A 420 1.35 -19.99 -6.16
#